data_573d9712047ead5847ce40192884c3de
#
_entry.id   573d9712047ead5847ce40192884c3de
#
_cell.length_a   1.000
_cell.length_b   1.000
_cell.length_c   1.000
_cell.angle_alpha   90.00
_cell.angle_beta   90.00
_cell.angle_gamma   90.00
#
_symmetry.space_group_name_H-M   'P 1'
#
loop_
_entity.id
_entity.type
_entity.pdbx_description
1 polymer ?
#
loop_
_entity_poly.entity_id
_entity_poly.type
_entity_poly.pdbx_seq_one_letter_code
_entity_poly.pdbx_strand_id
1 'polypeptide(L)'
;MHHIHKLDHPSGTAITLAEGLLAQRPDMQGWVLTDLTTPSGITEHLADAPQQALPIASIRRGEVPGIHSIEWDSDADSITITHSAHSRAGFALGAVMAAEWLPRNPGFRTMTEFMDFLFSNA
;
A
#
# COMPACT_ATOMS: atom_id res chain seq x y z
N MET A 1 -1.15 7.79 1.89
CA MET A 1 -0.72 9.21 1.88
C MET A 1 0.69 9.33 1.33
N HIS A 2 0.95 10.31 0.46
CA HIS A 2 2.28 10.57 -0.15
C HIS A 2 2.51 12.07 -0.32
N HIS A 3 3.75 12.42 -0.77
CA HIS A 3 4.15 13.79 -1.08
C HIS A 3 3.34 14.39 -2.22
N ILE A 4 3.34 15.72 -2.30
CA ILE A 4 2.52 16.50 -3.23
C ILE A 4 2.89 16.30 -4.71
N HIS A 5 4.10 15.79 -5.01
CA HIS A 5 4.61 15.58 -6.37
C HIS A 5 4.24 14.19 -6.95
N LYS A 6 3.58 13.31 -6.16
CA LYS A 6 3.17 11.99 -6.65
C LYS A 6 1.93 12.11 -7.53
N LEU A 7 2.05 11.65 -8.78
CA LEU A 7 1.01 11.79 -9.79
C LEU A 7 -0.07 10.71 -9.72
N ASP A 8 0.33 9.44 -9.52
CA ASP A 8 -0.60 8.30 -9.48
C ASP A 8 -1.41 8.25 -8.18
N HIS A 9 -2.67 7.91 -8.27
CA HIS A 9 -3.58 7.67 -7.15
C HIS A 9 -4.65 6.64 -7.53
N PRO A 10 -4.88 5.60 -6.70
CA PRO A 10 -4.09 5.28 -5.52
C PRO A 10 -2.65 4.89 -5.89
N SER A 11 -1.75 4.85 -4.88
CA SER A 11 -0.37 4.38 -5.09
C SER A 11 -0.34 2.88 -5.40
N GLY A 12 0.69 2.41 -6.11
CA GLY A 12 0.88 0.98 -6.39
C GLY A 12 0.84 0.12 -5.11
N THR A 13 1.46 0.57 -4.01
CA THR A 13 1.39 -0.11 -2.71
C THR A 13 -0.03 -0.19 -2.17
N ALA A 14 -0.84 0.87 -2.30
CA ALA A 14 -2.23 0.83 -1.86
C ALA A 14 -3.05 -0.17 -2.68
N ILE A 15 -2.81 -0.25 -3.99
CA ILE A 15 -3.46 -1.25 -4.86
C ILE A 15 -3.06 -2.66 -4.45
N THR A 16 -1.76 -2.94 -4.26
CA THR A 16 -1.27 -4.26 -3.84
C THR A 16 -1.87 -4.68 -2.49
N LEU A 17 -1.97 -3.77 -1.52
CA LEU A 17 -2.62 -4.04 -0.23
C LEU A 17 -4.12 -4.33 -0.42
N ALA A 18 -4.81 -3.55 -1.24
CA ALA A 18 -6.22 -3.78 -1.53
C ALA A 18 -6.47 -5.14 -2.20
N GLU A 19 -5.65 -5.50 -3.19
CA GLU A 19 -5.72 -6.81 -3.86
C GLU A 19 -5.46 -7.97 -2.89
N GLY A 20 -4.48 -7.82 -1.97
CA GLY A 20 -4.21 -8.79 -0.92
C GLY A 20 -5.38 -8.99 0.04
N LEU A 21 -6.07 -7.91 0.42
CA LEU A 21 -7.29 -7.97 1.24
C LEU A 21 -8.44 -8.66 0.48
N LEU A 22 -8.66 -8.25 -0.76
CA LEU A 22 -9.73 -8.79 -1.61
C LEU A 22 -9.56 -10.30 -1.88
N ALA A 23 -8.32 -10.77 -1.99
CA ALA A 23 -8.03 -12.21 -2.13
C ALA A 23 -8.53 -13.05 -0.95
N GLN A 24 -8.71 -12.45 0.24
CA GLN A 24 -9.24 -13.09 1.46
C GLN A 24 -10.72 -12.77 1.71
N ARG A 25 -11.35 -11.96 0.84
CA ARG A 25 -12.72 -11.48 0.99
C ARG A 25 -13.53 -11.76 -0.28
N PRO A 26 -13.97 -13.03 -0.47
CA PRO A 26 -14.74 -13.43 -1.65
C PRO A 26 -16.11 -12.75 -1.75
N ASP A 27 -16.56 -12.13 -0.68
CA ASP A 27 -17.77 -11.31 -0.61
C ASP A 27 -17.60 -9.92 -1.24
N MET A 28 -16.37 -9.49 -1.51
CA MET A 28 -16.05 -8.18 -2.10
C MET A 28 -15.68 -8.30 -3.59
N GLN A 29 -16.09 -7.29 -4.37
CA GLN A 29 -16.01 -7.29 -5.84
C GLN A 29 -14.91 -6.40 -6.42
N GLY A 30 -14.07 -5.82 -5.59
CA GLY A 30 -12.99 -4.94 -6.03
C GLY A 30 -12.79 -3.75 -5.09
N TRP A 31 -12.01 -2.77 -5.53
CA TRP A 31 -11.78 -1.54 -4.79
C TRP A 31 -12.25 -0.31 -5.58
N VAL A 32 -12.56 0.76 -4.88
CA VAL A 32 -12.97 2.06 -5.44
C VAL A 32 -12.16 3.18 -4.78
N LEU A 33 -11.58 4.08 -5.57
CA LEU A 33 -11.00 5.32 -5.06
C LEU A 33 -12.14 6.27 -4.71
N THR A 34 -12.40 6.47 -3.43
CA THR A 34 -13.51 7.27 -2.94
C THR A 34 -13.15 8.73 -2.77
N ASP A 35 -11.95 9.00 -2.28
CA ASP A 35 -11.54 10.35 -1.92
C ASP A 35 -10.09 10.64 -2.31
N LEU A 36 -9.86 11.86 -2.77
CA LEU A 36 -8.54 12.39 -3.08
C LEU A 36 -8.33 13.72 -2.35
N THR A 37 -7.36 13.75 -1.44
CA THR A 37 -6.89 15.03 -0.90
C THR A 37 -5.76 15.56 -1.78
N THR A 38 -6.01 16.71 -2.41
CA THR A 38 -5.10 17.37 -3.34
C THR A 38 -3.88 18.00 -2.61
N PRO A 39 -2.83 18.40 -3.33
CA PRO A 39 -1.69 19.11 -2.75
C PRO A 39 -2.06 20.41 -2.02
N SER A 40 -3.15 21.06 -2.40
CA SER A 40 -3.69 22.25 -1.73
C SER A 40 -4.42 21.95 -0.43
N GLY A 41 -4.60 20.66 -0.08
CA GLY A 41 -5.29 20.21 1.13
C GLY A 41 -6.82 20.11 0.98
N ILE A 42 -7.33 20.28 -0.22
CA ILE A 42 -8.76 20.09 -0.50
C ILE A 42 -9.02 18.61 -0.71
N THR A 43 -10.00 18.07 -0.02
CA THR A 43 -10.47 16.69 -0.24
C THR A 43 -11.64 16.71 -1.22
N GLU A 44 -11.48 16.01 -2.31
CA GLU A 44 -12.49 15.78 -3.33
C GLU A 44 -13.07 14.38 -3.14
N HIS A 45 -14.39 14.30 -2.98
CA HIS A 45 -15.11 13.04 -3.04
C HIS A 45 -15.30 12.65 -4.50
N LEU A 46 -14.75 11.48 -4.90
CA LEU A 46 -14.74 11.03 -6.29
C LEU A 46 -15.88 10.06 -6.60
N ALA A 47 -16.17 9.16 -5.64
CA ALA A 47 -17.20 8.13 -5.80
C ALA A 47 -17.61 7.53 -4.46
N ASP A 48 -18.86 7.10 -4.37
CA ASP A 48 -19.33 6.23 -3.28
C ASP A 48 -18.87 4.79 -3.54
N ALA A 49 -18.35 4.13 -2.52
CA ALA A 49 -18.06 2.70 -2.61
C ALA A 49 -19.34 1.88 -2.37
N PRO A 50 -19.71 0.98 -3.30
CA PRO A 50 -20.74 -0.01 -3.01
C PRO A 50 -20.37 -0.85 -1.78
N GLN A 51 -21.36 -1.41 -1.09
CA GLN A 51 -21.14 -2.21 0.12
C GLN A 51 -20.14 -3.38 -0.08
N GLN A 52 -20.08 -3.93 -1.29
CA GLN A 52 -19.14 -5.01 -1.64
C GLN A 52 -17.82 -4.50 -2.24
N ALA A 53 -17.52 -3.21 -2.22
CA ALA A 53 -16.26 -2.67 -2.71
C ALA A 53 -15.41 -2.11 -1.58
N LEU A 54 -14.10 -2.36 -1.64
CA LEU A 54 -13.14 -1.82 -0.70
C LEU A 54 -12.88 -0.33 -1.02
N PRO A 55 -13.20 0.61 -0.12
CA PRO A 55 -12.91 2.02 -0.34
C PRO A 55 -11.42 2.30 -0.17
N ILE A 56 -10.87 3.15 -1.04
CA ILE A 56 -9.51 3.67 -0.91
C ILE A 56 -9.57 5.20 -0.92
N ALA A 57 -8.96 5.83 0.08
CA ALA A 57 -8.71 7.27 0.09
C ALA A 57 -7.22 7.55 -0.18
N SER A 58 -6.94 8.52 -1.05
CA SER A 58 -5.59 8.97 -1.37
C SER A 58 -5.35 10.39 -0.86
N ILE A 59 -4.24 10.61 -0.16
CA ILE A 59 -3.90 11.90 0.42
C ILE A 59 -2.55 12.35 -0.11
N ARG A 60 -2.46 13.63 -0.51
CA ARG A 60 -1.23 14.33 -0.89
C ARG A 60 -0.92 15.38 0.16
N ARG A 61 0.26 15.29 0.79
CA ARG A 61 0.65 16.21 1.86
C ARG A 61 2.17 16.38 1.92
N GLY A 62 2.65 17.62 1.79
CA GLY A 62 4.06 17.98 1.98
C GLY A 62 5.02 17.05 1.26
N GLU A 63 6.05 16.59 1.97
CA GLU A 63 7.09 15.68 1.46
C GLU A 63 6.99 14.27 2.07
N VAL A 64 5.78 13.82 2.43
CA VAL A 64 5.55 12.49 3.03
C VAL A 64 6.09 11.38 2.13
N PRO A 65 7.04 10.56 2.56
CA PRO A 65 7.65 9.51 1.74
C PRO A 65 6.65 8.39 1.38
N GLY A 66 5.77 8.06 2.32
CA GLY A 66 4.70 7.09 2.13
C GLY A 66 4.12 6.65 3.48
N ILE A 67 2.80 6.75 3.61
CA ILE A 67 2.04 6.20 4.73
C ILE A 67 0.89 5.38 4.15
N HIS A 68 0.75 4.14 4.61
CA HIS A 68 -0.32 3.24 4.22
C HIS A 68 -0.99 2.69 5.47
N SER A 69 -2.31 2.73 5.50
CA SER A 69 -3.12 2.20 6.60
C SER A 69 -4.19 1.27 6.06
N ILE A 70 -4.43 0.19 6.79
CA ILE A 70 -5.55 -0.72 6.59
C ILE A 70 -6.37 -0.67 7.86
N GLU A 71 -7.69 -0.64 7.70
CA GLU A 71 -8.63 -0.59 8.80
C GLU A 71 -9.69 -1.66 8.63
N TRP A 72 -9.98 -2.39 9.70
CA TRP A 72 -11.15 -3.24 9.86
C TRP A 72 -12.02 -2.61 10.92
N ASP A 73 -13.24 -2.35 10.58
CA ASP A 73 -14.22 -1.73 11.46
C ASP A 73 -15.47 -2.61 11.60
N SER A 74 -15.99 -2.69 12.82
CA SER A 74 -17.20 -3.43 13.16
C SER A 74 -18.01 -2.65 14.19
N ASP A 75 -19.21 -3.12 14.48
CA ASP A 75 -20.04 -2.53 15.55
C ASP A 75 -19.40 -2.65 16.95
N ALA A 76 -18.47 -3.56 17.13
CA ALA A 76 -17.85 -3.85 18.44
C ALA A 76 -16.48 -3.15 18.61
N ASP A 77 -15.67 -3.10 17.55
CA ASP A 77 -14.28 -2.64 17.61
C ASP A 77 -13.74 -2.26 16.24
N SER A 78 -12.56 -1.64 16.23
CA SER A 78 -11.78 -1.40 15.03
C SER A 78 -10.34 -1.86 15.21
N ILE A 79 -9.71 -2.31 14.11
CA ILE A 79 -8.29 -2.64 14.06
C ILE A 79 -7.67 -1.81 12.94
N THR A 80 -6.64 -1.03 13.28
CA THR A 80 -5.89 -0.25 12.28
C THR A 80 -4.44 -0.69 12.27
N ILE A 81 -3.91 -1.01 11.09
CA ILE A 81 -2.49 -1.28 10.87
C ILE A 81 -1.94 -0.19 9.97
N THR A 82 -0.92 0.54 10.46
CA THR A 82 -0.31 1.64 9.73
C THR A 82 1.19 1.42 9.57
N HIS A 83 1.68 1.48 8.33
CA HIS A 83 3.08 1.64 8.00
C HIS A 83 3.34 3.11 7.64
N SER A 84 4.29 3.74 8.34
CA SER A 84 4.72 5.12 8.09
C SER A 84 6.22 5.15 7.83
N ALA A 85 6.60 5.35 6.57
CA ALA A 85 8.00 5.49 6.21
C ALA A 85 8.56 6.85 6.72
N HIS A 86 9.67 6.81 7.44
CA HIS A 86 10.37 8.04 7.87
C HIS A 86 11.20 8.65 6.73
N SER A 87 11.67 7.81 5.81
CA SER A 87 12.42 8.20 4.62
C SER A 87 12.35 7.11 3.56
N ARG A 88 12.95 7.34 2.39
CA ARG A 88 13.09 6.32 1.33
C ARG A 88 14.27 5.37 1.56
N ALA A 89 15.11 5.60 2.57
CA ALA A 89 16.30 4.80 2.83
C ALA A 89 16.00 3.31 3.05
N GLY A 90 14.91 2.98 3.75
CA GLY A 90 14.48 1.60 3.94
C GLY A 90 14.13 0.89 2.64
N PHE A 91 13.49 1.59 1.70
CA PHE A 91 13.15 1.02 0.38
C PHE A 91 14.41 0.80 -0.46
N ALA A 92 15.36 1.76 -0.43
CA ALA A 92 16.64 1.63 -1.10
C ALA A 92 17.48 0.48 -0.53
N LEU A 93 17.50 0.31 0.78
CA LEU A 93 18.16 -0.82 1.44
C LEU A 93 17.58 -2.16 0.96
N GLY A 94 16.26 -2.29 0.95
CA GLY A 94 15.61 -3.51 0.45
C GLY A 94 15.96 -3.82 -1.00
N ALA A 95 16.05 -2.81 -1.86
CA ALA A 95 16.47 -2.97 -3.25
C ALA A 95 17.94 -3.46 -3.37
N VAL A 96 18.86 -2.93 -2.55
CA VAL A 96 20.25 -3.38 -2.49
C VAL A 96 20.33 -4.83 -2.02
N MET A 97 19.63 -5.18 -0.95
CA MET A 97 19.60 -6.56 -0.44
C MET A 97 19.06 -7.54 -1.49
N ALA A 98 18.01 -7.17 -2.23
CA ALA A 98 17.50 -7.99 -3.32
C ALA A 98 18.52 -8.13 -4.47
N ALA A 99 19.22 -7.04 -4.80
CA ALA A 99 20.28 -7.06 -5.82
C ALA A 99 21.45 -7.97 -5.43
N GLU A 100 21.82 -8.05 -4.15
CA GLU A 100 22.85 -8.97 -3.64
C GLU A 100 22.39 -10.44 -3.62
N TRP A 101 21.10 -10.67 -3.44
CA TRP A 101 20.50 -12.00 -3.44
C TRP A 101 20.34 -12.58 -4.85
N LEU A 102 19.98 -11.77 -5.83
CA LEU A 102 19.66 -12.19 -7.21
C LEU A 102 20.78 -12.99 -7.92
N PRO A 103 22.08 -12.66 -7.83
CA PRO A 103 23.13 -13.41 -8.51
C PRO A 103 23.22 -14.89 -8.10
N ARG A 104 22.78 -15.21 -6.87
CA ARG A 104 22.72 -16.59 -6.35
C ARG A 104 21.38 -17.27 -6.62
N ASN A 105 20.40 -16.54 -7.16
CA ASN A 105 19.05 -17.00 -7.43
C ASN A 105 18.61 -16.54 -8.83
N PRO A 106 19.27 -16.97 -9.91
CA PRO A 106 19.05 -16.46 -11.25
C PRO A 106 17.62 -16.74 -11.75
N GLY A 107 17.16 -15.90 -12.67
CA GLY A 107 15.83 -15.99 -13.27
C GLY A 107 14.90 -14.85 -12.82
N PHE A 108 13.64 -14.93 -13.25
CA PHE A 108 12.61 -14.02 -12.76
C PHE A 108 12.24 -14.40 -11.34
N ARG A 109 12.37 -13.45 -10.41
CA ARG A 109 12.10 -13.65 -8.98
C ARG A 109 11.07 -12.65 -8.48
N THR A 110 10.26 -13.09 -7.52
CA THR A 110 9.23 -12.27 -6.89
C THR A 110 9.68 -11.74 -5.52
N MET A 111 9.02 -10.71 -5.05
CA MET A 111 9.24 -10.20 -3.68
C MET A 111 8.89 -11.25 -2.63
N THR A 112 7.88 -12.08 -2.87
CA THR A 112 7.51 -13.19 -1.96
C THR A 112 8.68 -14.16 -1.77
N GLU A 113 9.31 -14.63 -2.85
CA GLU A 113 10.48 -15.52 -2.77
C GLU A 113 11.65 -14.88 -2.02
N PHE A 114 11.86 -13.58 -2.21
CA PHE A 114 12.91 -12.85 -1.49
C PHE A 114 12.60 -12.73 0.01
N MET A 115 11.37 -12.44 0.37
CA MET A 115 10.94 -12.38 1.78
C MET A 115 11.02 -13.75 2.45
N ASP A 116 10.61 -14.81 1.78
CA ASP A 116 10.73 -16.19 2.28
C ASP A 116 12.19 -16.55 2.57
N PHE A 117 13.11 -16.15 1.68
CA PHE A 117 14.55 -16.31 1.90
C PHE A 117 15.02 -15.57 3.15
N LEU A 118 14.64 -14.31 3.33
CA LEU A 118 15.05 -13.51 4.49
C LEU A 118 14.53 -14.10 5.80
N PHE A 119 13.28 -14.53 5.86
CA PHE A 119 12.68 -15.09 7.07
C PHE A 119 13.19 -16.50 7.38
N SER A 120 13.57 -17.28 6.37
CA SER A 120 14.13 -18.62 6.58
C SER A 120 15.56 -18.59 7.08
N ASN A 121 16.27 -17.47 6.95
CA ASN A 121 17.66 -17.27 7.33
C ASN A 121 17.85 -16.26 8.50
N ALA A 122 16.74 -15.82 9.07
CA ALA A 122 16.72 -14.90 10.20
C ALA A 122 16.92 -15.60 11.56
#